data_9cf3ef2adb6384617bc941ebe6679e0a
#
_entry.id   9cf3ef2adb6384617bc941ebe6679e0a
#
_cell.length_a   1.000
_cell.length_b   1.000
_cell.length_c   1.000
_cell.angle_alpha   90.00
_cell.angle_beta   90.00
_cell.angle_gamma   90.00
#
_symmetry.space_group_name_H-M   'P 1'
#
loop_
_entity.id
_entity.type
_entity.pdbx_description
1 polymer ?
#
loop_
_entity_poly.entity_id
_entity_poly.type
_entity_poly.pdbx_seq_one_letter_code
_entity_poly.pdbx_strand_id
1 'polypeptide(L)'
;LRQGITTLSASLHSGDQPWPLSDFASELEVAPNMAFWAGHSWVRKEVMGLDNRAPTPAELDEMRALVDQSMRQGALGLSTGLLYVPANYAETEEIIELAKVAASYGGVYVSHMRNEGSGLLESVAELIRIADEAGIPAQINHHKATGRAQWGWSERSLAMIDSANAAGLTITHDLY
;
A
#
# COMPACT_ATOMS: atom_id res chain seq x y z
N LEU A 1 -4.03 11.15 -21.79
CA LEU A 1 -4.76 12.34 -22.26
C LEU A 1 -5.92 12.01 -23.18
N ARG A 2 -5.82 11.04 -24.11
CA ARG A 2 -6.94 10.66 -25.01
C ARG A 2 -8.18 10.15 -24.27
N GLN A 3 -8.02 9.65 -23.03
CA GLN A 3 -9.09 9.16 -22.16
C GLN A 3 -9.50 10.20 -21.09
N GLY A 4 -9.00 11.44 -21.19
CA GLY A 4 -9.30 12.51 -20.22
C GLY A 4 -8.51 12.43 -18.92
N ILE A 5 -7.60 11.46 -18.76
CA ILE A 5 -6.77 11.32 -17.56
C ILE A 5 -5.66 12.37 -17.58
N THR A 6 -5.64 13.23 -16.58
CA THR A 6 -4.69 14.34 -16.46
C THR A 6 -3.68 14.17 -15.32
N THR A 7 -3.94 13.24 -14.41
CA THR A 7 -3.07 12.93 -13.27
C THR A 7 -2.95 11.42 -13.12
N LEU A 8 -1.74 10.93 -12.91
CA LEU A 8 -1.44 9.52 -12.69
C LEU A 8 -0.67 9.36 -11.38
N SER A 9 -0.97 8.32 -10.62
CA SER A 9 -0.13 7.85 -9.53
C SER A 9 0.56 6.56 -9.95
N ALA A 10 1.86 6.49 -9.72
CA ALA A 10 2.73 5.41 -10.17
C ALA A 10 3.53 4.78 -9.02
N SER A 11 4.22 3.69 -9.29
CA SER A 11 4.98 2.89 -8.32
C SER A 11 4.08 2.20 -7.27
N LEU A 12 2.84 1.84 -7.66
CA LEU A 12 1.98 1.02 -6.80
C LEU A 12 2.62 -0.36 -6.61
N HIS A 13 2.81 -0.75 -5.35
CA HIS A 13 3.33 -2.05 -4.89
C HIS A 13 4.52 -2.60 -5.68
N SER A 14 5.32 -1.73 -6.29
CA SER A 14 6.44 -2.10 -7.14
C SER A 14 7.57 -2.77 -6.37
N GLY A 15 8.12 -3.83 -6.94
CA GLY A 15 9.36 -4.45 -6.46
C GLY A 15 10.62 -3.73 -6.91
N ASP A 16 10.49 -2.83 -7.89
CA ASP A 16 11.55 -1.96 -8.37
C ASP A 16 11.01 -0.53 -8.44
N GLN A 17 11.63 0.36 -7.71
CA GLN A 17 11.26 1.76 -7.63
C GLN A 17 12.43 2.62 -8.11
N PRO A 18 12.21 3.60 -8.99
CA PRO A 18 13.25 4.58 -9.31
C PRO A 18 13.70 5.31 -8.05
N TRP A 19 15.00 5.47 -7.89
CA TRP A 19 15.57 6.04 -6.68
C TRP A 19 16.80 6.90 -6.97
N PRO A 20 16.93 8.11 -6.41
CA PRO A 20 15.92 8.80 -5.58
C PRO A 20 14.67 9.20 -6.39
N LEU A 21 13.50 9.24 -5.74
CA LEU A 21 12.23 9.63 -6.42
C LEU A 21 12.27 11.05 -6.98
N SER A 22 12.88 11.98 -6.24
CA SER A 22 13.01 13.38 -6.66
C SER A 22 13.79 13.52 -7.96
N ASP A 23 14.87 12.79 -8.10
CA ASP A 23 15.73 12.86 -9.29
C ASP A 23 14.99 12.29 -10.50
N PHE A 24 14.39 11.10 -10.34
CA PHE A 24 13.57 10.50 -11.37
C PHE A 24 12.40 11.41 -11.78
N ALA A 25 11.68 11.99 -10.82
CA ALA A 25 10.56 12.89 -11.11
C ALA A 25 11.00 14.14 -11.87
N SER A 26 12.20 14.66 -11.60
CA SER A 26 12.74 15.85 -12.27
C SER A 26 13.13 15.61 -13.74
N GLU A 27 13.42 14.35 -14.08
CA GLU A 27 13.82 13.94 -15.44
C GLU A 27 12.63 13.51 -16.32
N LEU A 28 11.41 13.43 -15.72
CA LEU A 28 10.23 13.00 -16.47
C LEU A 28 9.71 14.09 -17.42
N GLU A 29 9.77 13.82 -18.71
CA GLU A 29 9.14 14.61 -19.75
C GLU A 29 7.80 13.97 -20.18
N VAL A 30 6.74 14.17 -19.40
CA VAL A 30 5.41 13.57 -19.62
C VAL A 30 4.33 14.64 -19.59
N ALA A 31 3.24 14.40 -20.34
CA ALA A 31 2.14 15.36 -20.42
C ALA A 31 1.18 15.36 -19.21
N PRO A 32 0.85 14.20 -18.58
CA PRO A 32 0.03 14.21 -17.37
C PRO A 32 0.83 14.61 -16.14
N ASN A 33 0.15 15.07 -15.10
CA ASN A 33 0.74 15.20 -13.79
C ASN A 33 1.08 13.79 -13.26
N MET A 34 2.24 13.67 -12.60
CA MET A 34 2.70 12.41 -12.01
C MET A 34 2.86 12.54 -10.51
N ALA A 35 2.46 11.51 -9.79
CA ALA A 35 2.72 11.33 -8.37
C ALA A 35 3.20 9.90 -8.11
N PHE A 36 3.91 9.69 -7.01
CA PHE A 36 4.55 8.42 -6.70
C PHE A 36 4.22 7.95 -5.29
N TRP A 37 4.34 6.66 -5.07
CA TRP A 37 4.18 6.00 -3.77
C TRP A 37 5.53 5.48 -3.27
N ALA A 38 5.70 5.37 -1.96
CA ALA A 38 6.73 4.55 -1.37
C ALA A 38 6.32 3.07 -1.50
N GLY A 39 7.04 2.31 -2.32
CA GLY A 39 6.71 0.91 -2.61
C GLY A 39 7.29 -0.03 -1.56
N HIS A 40 6.44 -0.70 -0.77
CA HIS A 40 6.86 -1.63 0.28
C HIS A 40 7.75 -2.77 -0.25
N SER A 41 7.37 -3.37 -1.39
CA SER A 41 8.17 -4.47 -1.98
C SER A 41 9.59 -4.04 -2.31
N TRP A 42 9.76 -2.80 -2.81
CA TRP A 42 11.08 -2.23 -3.06
C TRP A 42 11.84 -1.99 -1.74
N VAL A 43 11.21 -1.33 -0.76
CA VAL A 43 11.81 -1.08 0.56
C VAL A 43 12.32 -2.37 1.19
N ARG A 44 11.47 -3.42 1.18
CA ARG A 44 11.84 -4.72 1.72
C ARG A 44 12.99 -5.38 0.96
N LYS A 45 12.97 -5.29 -0.39
CA LYS A 45 14.02 -5.85 -1.25
C LYS A 45 15.38 -5.16 -1.03
N GLU A 46 15.40 -3.85 -0.87
CA GLU A 46 16.63 -3.11 -0.61
C GLU A 46 17.29 -3.50 0.72
N VAL A 47 16.50 -3.77 1.76
CA VAL A 47 17.02 -4.06 3.09
C VAL A 47 17.21 -5.56 3.32
N MET A 48 16.31 -6.40 2.85
CA MET A 48 16.28 -7.84 3.16
C MET A 48 16.41 -8.75 1.94
N GLY A 49 16.44 -8.19 0.73
CA GLY A 49 16.39 -9.00 -0.49
C GLY A 49 15.07 -9.78 -0.61
N LEU A 50 15.17 -11.08 -0.82
CA LEU A 50 14.02 -12.00 -0.94
C LEU A 50 13.86 -12.91 0.29
N ASP A 51 14.44 -12.56 1.43
CA ASP A 51 14.37 -13.36 2.65
C ASP A 51 12.93 -13.50 3.15
N ASN A 52 12.52 -14.75 3.36
CA ASN A 52 11.20 -15.06 3.93
C ASN A 52 11.29 -15.17 5.46
N ARG A 53 11.39 -14.03 6.14
CA ARG A 53 11.43 -13.90 7.60
C ARG A 53 10.97 -12.48 7.99
N ALA A 54 10.67 -12.30 9.27
CA ALA A 54 10.48 -10.96 9.81
C ALA A 54 11.81 -10.16 9.79
N PRO A 55 11.77 -8.82 9.65
CA PRO A 55 12.95 -7.98 9.81
C PRO A 55 13.45 -7.99 11.24
N THR A 56 14.75 -7.89 11.41
CA THR A 56 15.33 -7.50 12.69
C THR A 56 14.96 -6.05 13.04
N PRO A 57 15.08 -5.62 14.32
CA PRO A 57 14.85 -4.21 14.66
C PRO A 57 15.67 -3.21 13.83
N ALA A 58 16.93 -3.54 13.54
CA ALA A 58 17.80 -2.69 12.72
C ALA A 58 17.32 -2.61 11.26
N GLU A 59 16.95 -3.74 10.66
CA GLU A 59 16.38 -3.77 9.30
C GLU A 59 15.06 -3.01 9.22
N LEU A 60 14.20 -3.12 10.23
CA LEU A 60 12.95 -2.36 10.28
C LEU A 60 13.21 -0.86 10.38
N ASP A 61 14.23 -0.42 11.12
CA ASP A 61 14.64 0.98 11.19
C ASP A 61 15.19 1.47 9.85
N GLU A 62 15.94 0.66 9.11
CA GLU A 62 16.37 0.97 7.74
C GLU A 62 15.19 1.09 6.78
N MET A 63 14.21 0.20 6.86
CA MET A 63 12.97 0.28 6.08
C MET A 63 12.20 1.58 6.39
N ARG A 64 12.06 1.94 7.67
CA ARG A 64 11.44 3.21 8.08
C ARG A 64 12.17 4.41 7.48
N ALA A 65 13.50 4.39 7.47
CA ALA A 65 14.30 5.47 6.89
C ALA A 65 14.07 5.62 5.37
N LEU A 66 13.92 4.51 4.64
CA LEU A 66 13.60 4.54 3.20
C LEU A 66 12.19 5.09 2.94
N VAL A 67 11.19 4.72 3.76
CA VAL A 67 9.84 5.30 3.67
C VAL A 67 9.87 6.79 4.01
N ASP A 68 10.54 7.19 5.08
CA ASP A 68 10.72 8.60 5.48
C ASP A 68 11.35 9.43 4.35
N GLN A 69 12.41 8.91 3.73
CA GLN A 69 13.06 9.58 2.61
C GLN A 69 12.13 9.67 1.39
N SER A 70 11.36 8.61 1.08
CA SER A 70 10.37 8.64 0.00
C SER A 70 9.31 9.73 0.25
N MET A 71 8.81 9.83 1.47
CA MET A 71 7.82 10.85 1.85
C MET A 71 8.40 12.26 1.73
N ARG A 72 9.64 12.49 2.17
CA ARG A 72 10.33 13.79 1.99
C ARG A 72 10.53 14.16 0.53
N GLN A 73 10.65 13.19 -0.35
CA GLN A 73 10.78 13.38 -1.80
C GLN A 73 9.42 13.52 -2.52
N GLY A 74 8.32 13.58 -1.77
CA GLY A 74 6.99 13.87 -2.29
C GLY A 74 6.14 12.63 -2.60
N ALA A 75 6.46 11.46 -2.05
CA ALA A 75 5.59 10.31 -2.15
C ALA A 75 4.23 10.57 -1.49
N LEU A 76 3.15 10.04 -2.09
CA LEU A 76 1.77 10.20 -1.60
C LEU A 76 1.49 9.40 -0.32
N GLY A 77 2.29 8.39 -0.04
CA GLY A 77 2.10 7.48 1.07
C GLY A 77 2.75 6.13 0.82
N LEU A 78 2.34 5.11 1.57
CA LEU A 78 2.85 3.74 1.45
C LEU A 78 1.97 2.90 0.54
N SER A 79 2.59 2.14 -0.37
CA SER A 79 1.89 1.20 -1.24
C SER A 79 2.39 -0.23 -1.03
N THR A 80 1.46 -1.19 -0.87
CA THR A 80 1.79 -2.61 -0.75
C THR A 80 1.12 -3.46 -1.81
N GLY A 81 1.75 -4.58 -2.15
CA GLY A 81 1.16 -5.66 -2.94
C GLY A 81 1.37 -6.98 -2.22
N LEU A 82 0.59 -7.23 -1.17
CA LEU A 82 0.81 -8.30 -0.20
C LEU A 82 0.58 -9.72 -0.76
N LEU A 83 0.12 -9.83 -2.01
CA LEU A 83 0.04 -11.09 -2.75
C LEU A 83 1.41 -11.50 -3.32
N TYR A 84 2.31 -10.53 -3.60
CA TYR A 84 3.52 -10.74 -4.37
C TYR A 84 4.77 -10.86 -3.49
N VAL A 85 5.76 -11.64 -3.94
CA VAL A 85 7.09 -11.71 -3.33
C VAL A 85 7.84 -10.39 -3.60
N PRO A 86 8.55 -9.84 -2.61
CA PRO A 86 8.74 -10.32 -1.24
C PRO A 86 7.71 -9.79 -0.22
N ALA A 87 6.75 -8.96 -0.65
CA ALA A 87 5.79 -8.32 0.26
C ALA A 87 4.89 -9.33 0.99
N ASN A 88 4.61 -10.49 0.37
CA ASN A 88 3.78 -11.54 0.99
C ASN A 88 4.46 -12.23 2.19
N TYR A 89 5.75 -12.02 2.40
CA TYR A 89 6.50 -12.51 3.57
C TYR A 89 6.37 -11.60 4.79
N ALA A 90 5.85 -10.37 4.58
CA ALA A 90 5.71 -9.40 5.66
C ALA A 90 4.55 -9.77 6.59
N GLU A 91 4.80 -9.66 7.88
CA GLU A 91 3.75 -9.66 8.90
C GLU A 91 3.04 -8.31 8.92
N THR A 92 1.81 -8.29 9.43
CA THR A 92 1.00 -7.06 9.50
C THR A 92 1.70 -5.96 10.32
N GLU A 93 2.42 -6.35 11.37
CA GLU A 93 3.20 -5.47 12.25
C GLU A 93 4.28 -4.67 11.49
N GLU A 94 4.96 -5.30 10.53
CA GLU A 94 5.92 -4.62 9.66
C GLU A 94 5.23 -3.49 8.87
N ILE A 95 4.09 -3.79 8.27
CA ILE A 95 3.34 -2.81 7.47
C ILE A 95 2.84 -1.66 8.35
N ILE A 96 2.32 -1.95 9.55
CA ILE A 96 1.87 -0.94 10.50
C ILE A 96 2.99 0.04 10.83
N GLU A 97 4.20 -0.46 11.11
CA GLU A 97 5.33 0.39 11.47
C GLU A 97 5.79 1.30 10.30
N LEU A 98 5.73 0.81 9.07
CA LEU A 98 6.03 1.62 7.89
C LEU A 98 4.89 2.61 7.57
N ALA A 99 3.64 2.20 7.76
CA ALA A 99 2.48 3.05 7.58
C ALA A 99 2.45 4.22 8.58
N LYS A 100 2.91 4.02 9.83
CA LYS A 100 3.09 5.11 10.82
C LYS A 100 4.03 6.19 10.31
N VAL A 101 5.10 5.81 9.60
CA VAL A 101 6.01 6.80 8.99
C VAL A 101 5.26 7.62 7.94
N ALA A 102 4.54 6.97 7.02
CA ALA A 102 3.75 7.68 6.00
C ALA A 102 2.66 8.56 6.63
N ALA A 103 1.99 8.07 7.68
CA ALA A 103 0.98 8.83 8.43
C ALA A 103 1.49 10.13 9.00
N SER A 104 2.74 10.16 9.49
CA SER A 104 3.37 11.37 10.06
C SER A 104 3.52 12.52 9.05
N TYR A 105 3.45 12.22 7.76
CA TYR A 105 3.44 13.18 6.65
C TYR A 105 2.04 13.49 6.10
N GLY A 106 0.98 12.94 6.71
CA GLY A 106 -0.38 13.04 6.19
C GLY A 106 -0.60 12.19 4.93
N GLY A 107 0.19 11.14 4.75
CA GLY A 107 0.11 10.22 3.62
C GLY A 107 -1.10 9.28 3.68
N VAL A 108 -1.24 8.45 2.66
CA VAL A 108 -2.28 7.43 2.52
C VAL A 108 -1.64 6.04 2.40
N TYR A 109 -2.29 5.02 2.93
CA TYR A 109 -1.93 3.63 2.71
C TYR A 109 -2.76 3.04 1.57
N VAL A 110 -2.13 2.44 0.56
CA VAL A 110 -2.85 1.76 -0.54
C VAL A 110 -2.38 0.32 -0.67
N SER A 111 -3.29 -0.60 -0.91
CA SER A 111 -2.95 -2.02 -0.94
C SER A 111 -3.64 -2.80 -2.05
N HIS A 112 -2.84 -3.52 -2.84
CA HIS A 112 -3.27 -4.78 -3.40
C HIS A 112 -3.24 -5.81 -2.26
N MET A 113 -4.40 -6.22 -1.80
CA MET A 113 -4.55 -7.04 -0.59
C MET A 113 -3.85 -8.40 -0.70
N ARG A 114 -3.60 -9.02 0.44
CA ARG A 114 -2.92 -10.31 0.55
C ARG A 114 -3.66 -11.45 -0.15
N ASN A 115 -4.99 -11.43 -0.10
CA ASN A 115 -5.83 -12.45 -0.71
C ASN A 115 -7.18 -11.85 -1.09
N GLU A 116 -7.60 -12.04 -2.34
CA GLU A 116 -8.89 -11.57 -2.86
C GLU A 116 -9.88 -12.72 -3.09
N GLY A 117 -9.49 -13.94 -2.73
CA GLY A 117 -10.27 -15.17 -2.81
C GLY A 117 -10.76 -15.62 -1.44
N SER A 118 -10.38 -16.83 -1.05
CA SER A 118 -10.82 -17.44 0.22
C SER A 118 -10.40 -16.68 1.48
N GLY A 119 -9.37 -15.84 1.41
CA GLY A 119 -8.90 -14.97 2.48
C GLY A 119 -9.30 -13.49 2.31
N LEU A 120 -10.35 -13.20 1.53
CA LEU A 120 -10.79 -11.82 1.28
C LEU A 120 -11.13 -11.05 2.56
N LEU A 121 -11.91 -11.66 3.43
CA LEU A 121 -12.39 -10.97 4.64
C LEU A 121 -11.25 -10.73 5.64
N GLU A 122 -10.34 -11.69 5.75
CA GLU A 122 -9.14 -11.57 6.56
C GLU A 122 -8.22 -10.46 6.03
N SER A 123 -8.10 -10.35 4.70
CA SER A 123 -7.30 -9.29 4.06
C SER A 123 -7.92 -7.90 4.22
N VAL A 124 -9.24 -7.79 4.20
CA VAL A 124 -9.94 -6.54 4.52
C VAL A 124 -9.76 -6.18 6.00
N ALA A 125 -9.86 -7.16 6.91
CA ALA A 125 -9.59 -6.95 8.33
C ALA A 125 -8.14 -6.52 8.58
N GLU A 126 -7.16 -7.10 7.87
CA GLU A 126 -5.75 -6.70 7.93
C GLU A 126 -5.57 -5.24 7.54
N LEU A 127 -6.16 -4.80 6.41
CA LEU A 127 -6.07 -3.41 5.96
C LEU A 127 -6.72 -2.45 6.95
N ILE A 128 -7.89 -2.80 7.50
CA ILE A 128 -8.58 -1.99 8.52
C ILE A 128 -7.70 -1.87 9.78
N ARG A 129 -7.08 -2.98 10.23
CA ARG A 129 -6.15 -2.97 11.36
C ARG A 129 -4.95 -2.07 11.11
N ILE A 130 -4.35 -2.13 9.91
CA ILE A 130 -3.22 -1.26 9.54
C ILE A 130 -3.65 0.22 9.59
N ALA A 131 -4.81 0.55 9.03
CA ALA A 131 -5.33 1.91 9.02
C ALA A 131 -5.57 2.45 10.44
N ASP A 132 -6.15 1.64 11.32
CA ASP A 132 -6.45 1.99 12.71
C ASP A 132 -5.17 2.17 13.54
N GLU A 133 -4.29 1.15 13.57
CA GLU A 133 -3.08 1.16 14.39
C GLU A 133 -2.01 2.15 13.91
N ALA A 134 -1.97 2.45 12.61
CA ALA A 134 -1.08 3.46 12.07
C ALA A 134 -1.69 4.88 12.04
N GLY A 135 -3.00 5.02 12.26
CA GLY A 135 -3.68 6.30 12.19
C GLY A 135 -3.65 6.91 10.78
N ILE A 136 -3.83 6.10 9.73
CA ILE A 136 -3.63 6.49 8.33
C ILE A 136 -4.89 6.20 7.50
N PRO A 137 -5.35 7.12 6.63
CA PRO A 137 -6.35 6.79 5.62
C PRO A 137 -5.87 5.65 4.72
N ALA A 138 -6.76 4.72 4.37
CA ALA A 138 -6.38 3.58 3.55
C ALA A 138 -7.30 3.36 2.34
N GLN A 139 -6.74 2.76 1.29
CA GLN A 139 -7.48 2.38 0.10
C GLN A 139 -7.20 0.93 -0.29
N ILE A 140 -8.25 0.20 -0.58
CA ILE A 140 -8.19 -1.12 -1.22
C ILE A 140 -8.16 -0.91 -2.73
N ASN A 141 -7.08 -1.34 -3.38
CA ASN A 141 -6.99 -1.31 -4.83
C ASN A 141 -7.83 -2.44 -5.43
N HIS A 142 -8.57 -2.14 -6.51
CA HIS A 142 -9.33 -3.09 -7.33
C HIS A 142 -10.08 -4.15 -6.51
N HIS A 143 -10.86 -3.68 -5.52
CA HIS A 143 -11.62 -4.52 -4.60
C HIS A 143 -12.54 -5.51 -5.35
N LYS A 144 -12.41 -6.79 -5.07
CA LYS A 144 -13.21 -7.85 -5.66
C LYS A 144 -13.20 -9.13 -4.82
N ALA A 145 -14.20 -9.97 -5.05
CA ALA A 145 -14.24 -11.35 -4.57
C ALA A 145 -13.88 -12.30 -5.71
N THR A 146 -12.68 -12.87 -5.68
CA THR A 146 -12.15 -13.74 -6.73
C THR A 146 -12.55 -15.20 -6.49
N GLY A 147 -13.06 -15.86 -7.54
CA GLY A 147 -13.46 -17.26 -7.51
C GLY A 147 -14.96 -17.48 -7.25
N ARG A 148 -15.52 -18.55 -7.84
CA ARG A 148 -16.97 -18.82 -7.76
C ARG A 148 -17.48 -19.09 -6.34
N ALA A 149 -16.63 -19.68 -5.49
CA ALA A 149 -16.98 -19.96 -4.10
C ALA A 149 -17.12 -18.69 -3.25
N GLN A 150 -16.56 -17.57 -3.68
CA GLN A 150 -16.58 -16.29 -3.01
C GLN A 150 -17.59 -15.30 -3.62
N TRP A 151 -18.36 -15.70 -4.62
CA TRP A 151 -19.40 -14.82 -5.17
C TRP A 151 -20.39 -14.38 -4.09
N GLY A 152 -20.67 -13.08 -4.03
CA GLY A 152 -21.49 -12.46 -2.99
C GLY A 152 -20.71 -12.03 -1.74
N TRP A 153 -19.44 -12.41 -1.57
CA TRP A 153 -18.64 -12.00 -0.40
C TRP A 153 -18.34 -10.50 -0.38
N SER A 154 -18.46 -9.82 -1.53
CA SER A 154 -18.35 -8.36 -1.58
C SER A 154 -19.34 -7.64 -0.67
N GLU A 155 -20.55 -8.16 -0.46
CA GLU A 155 -21.50 -7.60 0.50
C GLU A 155 -20.93 -7.60 1.93
N ARG A 156 -20.24 -8.67 2.30
CA ARG A 156 -19.64 -8.82 3.63
C ARG A 156 -18.43 -7.91 3.80
N SER A 157 -17.54 -7.88 2.80
CA SER A 157 -16.35 -7.03 2.84
C SER A 157 -16.69 -5.54 2.81
N LEU A 158 -17.71 -5.13 2.05
CA LEU A 158 -18.22 -3.75 2.06
C LEU A 158 -18.83 -3.39 3.41
N ALA A 159 -19.60 -4.29 4.04
CA ALA A 159 -20.13 -4.06 5.38
C ALA A 159 -19.03 -3.88 6.44
N MET A 160 -17.86 -4.55 6.29
CA MET A 160 -16.69 -4.33 7.16
C MET A 160 -16.11 -2.92 6.95
N ILE A 161 -15.97 -2.49 5.70
CA ILE A 161 -15.49 -1.14 5.35
C ILE A 161 -16.44 -0.07 5.90
N ASP A 162 -17.75 -0.22 5.68
CA ASP A 162 -18.77 0.70 6.19
C ASP A 162 -18.73 0.81 7.72
N SER A 163 -18.57 -0.33 8.40
CA SER A 163 -18.44 -0.37 9.86
C SER A 163 -17.19 0.35 10.35
N ALA A 164 -16.04 0.16 9.68
CA ALA A 164 -14.79 0.83 10.00
C ALA A 164 -14.93 2.36 9.80
N ASN A 165 -15.54 2.77 8.68
CA ASN A 165 -15.79 4.19 8.38
C ASN A 165 -16.77 4.82 9.39
N ALA A 166 -17.81 4.09 9.80
CA ALA A 166 -18.73 4.54 10.85
C ALA A 166 -18.04 4.67 12.23
N ALA A 167 -16.97 3.92 12.47
CA ALA A 167 -16.14 4.02 13.66
C ALA A 167 -15.10 5.16 13.60
N GLY A 168 -15.03 5.90 12.48
CA GLY A 168 -14.17 7.08 12.33
C GLY A 168 -12.90 6.87 11.51
N LEU A 169 -12.69 5.68 10.93
CA LEU A 169 -11.62 5.46 9.97
C LEU A 169 -11.96 6.06 8.60
N THR A 170 -10.98 6.16 7.73
CA THR A 170 -11.17 6.57 6.33
C THR A 170 -10.67 5.47 5.43
N ILE A 171 -11.56 4.56 5.04
CA ILE A 171 -11.27 3.45 4.13
C ILE A 171 -12.02 3.66 2.83
N THR A 172 -11.30 3.66 1.73
CA THR A 172 -11.83 3.75 0.36
C THR A 172 -11.47 2.50 -0.44
N HIS A 173 -12.08 2.33 -1.59
CA HIS A 173 -11.72 1.29 -2.55
C HIS A 173 -11.98 1.73 -3.97
N ASP A 174 -11.27 1.16 -4.92
CA ASP A 174 -11.56 1.28 -6.35
C ASP A 174 -11.96 -0.06 -6.96
N LEU A 175 -12.49 0.01 -8.16
CA LEU A 175 -12.93 -1.13 -8.98
C LEU A 175 -12.46 -0.93 -10.42
N TYR A 176 -12.43 -1.98 -11.24
CA TYR A 176 -12.23 -1.95 -12.69
C TYR A 176 -13.22 -2.81 -13.44
#